data_b48dcfa2fddafacb364dcffcde04d749
#
_entry.id   b48dcfa2fddafacb364dcffcde04d749
#
_cell.length_a   1.000
_cell.length_b   1.000
_cell.length_c   1.000
_cell.angle_alpha   90.00
_cell.angle_beta   90.00
_cell.angle_gamma   90.00
#
_symmetry.space_group_name_H-M   'P 1'
#
loop_
_entity.id
_entity.type
_entity.pdbx_description
1 polymer ?
#
loop_
_entity_poly.entity_id
_entity_poly.type
_entity_poly.pdbx_seq_one_letter_code
_entity_poly.pdbx_strand_id
1 'polypeptide(L)'
;QVEADPSVLNLSAFETFYEEKRPFFSEGASFFKNRLNLLNSRRIGASPNYFDPDSGDLENVSDNTTIIGAIKLIGTTNSGINYGFINAMTKEESGDLFIGDNKNRFVVEPQTSYSVGKLEKSILNKFSRVGLMYTDVTRKNSTGANVLGLDWKIGLINNRLFSNGQIVRSNTDESGDAFRFNVGYKNATWWESRFWLGSYDDKFDINDLGYLRRNDMTWSGMMFKIRRLEPIGYLLGSSFEIKLNKKWGIDDILIEDELSIETW
;
A
#
# COMPACT_ATOMS: atom_id res chain seq x y z
N GLN A 1 -0.64 -1.23 -26.60
CA GLN A 1 -1.91 -0.60 -26.24
C GLN A 1 -2.32 -1.14 -24.88
N VAL A 2 -2.44 -0.28 -23.87
CA VAL A 2 -2.90 -0.70 -22.53
C VAL A 2 -4.41 -0.61 -22.54
N GLU A 3 -5.09 -1.67 -22.07
CA GLU A 3 -6.53 -1.70 -21.95
C GLU A 3 -7.02 -0.60 -21.01
N ALA A 4 -8.04 0.16 -21.41
CA ALA A 4 -8.61 1.22 -20.60
C ALA A 4 -9.19 0.69 -19.29
N ASP A 5 -9.14 1.50 -18.24
CA ASP A 5 -9.76 1.14 -16.98
C ASP A 5 -11.29 1.14 -17.13
N PRO A 6 -11.99 0.25 -16.41
CA PRO A 6 -13.44 0.26 -16.42
C PRO A 6 -13.94 1.59 -15.81
N SER A 7 -14.96 2.16 -16.40
CA SER A 7 -15.66 3.32 -15.83
C SER A 7 -16.38 2.86 -14.55
N VAL A 8 -15.96 3.36 -13.40
CA VAL A 8 -16.56 3.07 -12.10
C VAL A 8 -17.13 4.36 -11.53
N LEU A 9 -18.42 4.34 -11.19
CA LEU A 9 -19.03 5.43 -10.45
C LEU A 9 -18.53 5.39 -9.00
N ASN A 10 -17.60 6.28 -8.66
CA ASN A 10 -17.09 6.41 -7.30
C ASN A 10 -18.00 7.33 -6.47
N LEU A 11 -18.79 6.74 -5.59
CA LEU A 11 -19.66 7.46 -4.65
C LEU A 11 -18.98 7.72 -3.30
N SER A 12 -17.71 7.35 -3.13
CA SER A 12 -16.95 7.55 -1.90
C SER A 12 -16.04 8.79 -2.02
N ALA A 13 -15.67 9.38 -0.88
CA ALA A 13 -14.70 10.46 -0.82
C ALA A 13 -13.24 9.99 -1.07
N PHE A 14 -13.03 8.70 -1.34
CA PHE A 14 -11.70 8.11 -1.48
C PHE A 14 -11.38 7.81 -2.93
N GLU A 15 -10.13 7.93 -3.30
CA GLU A 15 -9.61 7.54 -4.61
C GLU A 15 -9.89 6.05 -4.91
N THR A 16 -10.27 5.77 -6.16
CA THR A 16 -10.46 4.38 -6.61
C THR A 16 -9.11 3.73 -6.90
N PHE A 17 -8.87 2.58 -6.30
CA PHE A 17 -7.69 1.78 -6.61
C PHE A 17 -7.91 0.95 -7.88
N TYR A 18 -7.02 1.12 -8.85
CA TYR A 18 -6.97 0.30 -10.06
C TYR A 18 -5.72 -0.58 -10.09
N GLU A 19 -5.88 -1.80 -10.54
CA GLU A 19 -4.75 -2.71 -10.73
C GLU A 19 -3.84 -2.24 -11.87
N GLU A 20 -2.54 -2.51 -11.75
CA GLU A 20 -1.54 -2.20 -12.78
C GLU A 20 -1.72 -3.13 -13.99
N LYS A 21 -1.89 -2.56 -15.17
CA LYS A 21 -2.05 -3.29 -16.44
C LYS A 21 -0.86 -3.15 -17.38
N ARG A 22 0.04 -2.19 -17.14
CA ARG A 22 1.22 -1.96 -17.99
C ARG A 22 2.21 -3.10 -17.78
N PRO A 23 2.62 -3.85 -18.84
CA PRO A 23 3.45 -5.05 -18.73
C PRO A 23 4.75 -4.82 -17.96
N PHE A 24 5.43 -3.69 -18.20
CA PHE A 24 6.66 -3.35 -17.50
C PHE A 24 6.49 -3.31 -15.98
N PHE A 25 5.41 -2.71 -15.46
CA PHE A 25 5.19 -2.58 -14.03
C PHE A 25 4.52 -3.81 -13.41
N SER A 26 3.72 -4.55 -14.16
CA SER A 26 3.01 -5.75 -13.66
C SER A 26 3.92 -6.97 -13.55
N GLU A 27 4.89 -7.14 -14.44
CA GLU A 27 5.86 -8.22 -14.36
C GLU A 27 6.70 -8.13 -13.08
N GLY A 28 6.76 -9.20 -12.28
CA GLY A 28 7.49 -9.23 -11.01
C GLY A 28 6.94 -8.30 -9.92
N ALA A 29 5.78 -7.65 -10.12
CA ALA A 29 5.17 -6.73 -9.15
C ALA A 29 4.91 -7.39 -7.78
N SER A 30 4.68 -8.70 -7.75
CA SER A 30 4.44 -9.46 -6.51
C SER A 30 5.61 -9.33 -5.51
N PHE A 31 6.83 -9.15 -5.98
CA PHE A 31 7.98 -8.95 -5.11
C PHE A 31 7.88 -7.63 -4.32
N PHE A 32 7.39 -6.55 -4.94
CA PHE A 32 7.25 -5.23 -4.32
C PHE A 32 5.98 -5.09 -3.45
N LYS A 33 5.02 -6.01 -3.57
CA LYS A 33 3.81 -5.98 -2.74
C LYS A 33 4.15 -6.05 -1.26
N ASN A 34 3.49 -5.23 -0.48
CA ASN A 34 3.54 -5.21 0.97
C ASN A 34 2.16 -4.83 1.55
N ARG A 35 2.01 -4.88 2.88
CA ARG A 35 0.69 -4.71 3.52
C ARG A 35 0.14 -3.29 3.48
N LEU A 36 1.03 -2.29 3.42
CA LEU A 36 0.66 -0.87 3.42
C LEU A 36 0.71 -0.24 2.02
N ASN A 37 0.85 -1.05 0.96
CA ASN A 37 0.89 -0.58 -0.43
C ASN A 37 1.86 0.59 -0.65
N LEU A 38 3.11 0.45 -0.20
CA LEU A 38 4.13 1.49 -0.36
C LEU A 38 4.50 1.78 -1.82
N LEU A 39 4.10 0.90 -2.74
CA LEU A 39 4.22 1.10 -4.18
C LEU A 39 2.87 0.89 -4.87
N ASN A 40 2.38 1.94 -5.46
CA ASN A 40 1.34 1.96 -6.47
C ASN A 40 1.94 2.50 -7.78
N SER A 41 2.38 1.61 -8.65
CA SER A 41 3.07 1.99 -9.88
C SER A 41 2.25 2.88 -10.82
N ARG A 42 0.93 2.93 -10.64
CA ARG A 42 0.04 3.83 -11.39
C ARG A 42 0.27 5.31 -11.08
N ARG A 43 0.92 5.65 -9.96
CA ARG A 43 1.37 7.03 -9.68
C ARG A 43 2.42 7.49 -10.70
N ILE A 44 3.21 6.55 -11.25
CA ILE A 44 4.22 6.84 -12.27
C ILE A 44 3.52 7.04 -13.62
N GLY A 45 3.49 8.28 -14.10
CA GLY A 45 2.80 8.63 -15.34
C GLY A 45 1.27 8.80 -15.18
N ALA A 46 0.79 9.10 -13.97
CA ALA A 46 -0.59 9.49 -13.71
C ALA A 46 -0.95 10.81 -14.40
N SER A 47 -2.21 11.20 -14.32
CA SER A 47 -2.65 12.53 -14.80
C SER A 47 -1.89 13.64 -14.07
N PRO A 48 -1.39 14.66 -14.81
CA PRO A 48 -0.67 15.77 -14.22
C PRO A 48 -1.60 16.61 -13.34
N ASN A 49 -1.32 16.71 -12.05
CA ASN A 49 -2.12 17.44 -11.07
C ASN A 49 -1.34 17.90 -9.84
N TYR A 50 -0.01 17.97 -9.92
CA TYR A 50 0.81 18.36 -8.79
C TYR A 50 0.69 19.84 -8.43
N PHE A 51 0.61 20.72 -9.45
CA PHE A 51 0.33 22.11 -9.28
C PHE A 51 -1.05 22.45 -9.84
N ASP A 52 -1.83 23.18 -9.05
CA ASP A 52 -3.14 23.72 -9.44
C ASP A 52 -3.04 25.25 -9.45
N PRO A 53 -3.49 25.93 -10.53
CA PRO A 53 -3.45 27.39 -10.55
C PRO A 53 -4.47 27.99 -9.57
N ASP A 54 -4.05 29.02 -8.84
CA ASP A 54 -4.91 29.75 -7.89
C ASP A 54 -6.12 30.43 -8.56
N SER A 55 -6.01 30.74 -9.87
CA SER A 55 -7.07 31.39 -10.64
C SER A 55 -6.84 31.24 -12.15
N GLY A 56 -7.90 31.37 -12.94
CA GLY A 56 -7.88 31.25 -14.38
C GLY A 56 -8.36 29.89 -14.88
N ASP A 57 -8.48 29.77 -16.20
CA ASP A 57 -8.90 28.55 -16.87
C ASP A 57 -7.67 27.82 -17.43
N LEU A 58 -7.49 26.58 -17.05
CA LEU A 58 -6.38 25.74 -17.50
C LEU A 58 -6.84 24.82 -18.65
N GLU A 59 -6.20 24.97 -19.80
CA GLU A 59 -6.51 24.19 -21.00
C GLU A 59 -5.28 23.46 -21.54
N ASN A 60 -5.51 22.55 -22.48
CA ASN A 60 -4.46 21.81 -23.21
C ASN A 60 -3.49 21.04 -22.28
N VAL A 61 -3.98 20.55 -21.15
CA VAL A 61 -3.23 19.64 -20.26
C VAL A 61 -3.27 18.23 -20.84
N SER A 62 -2.15 17.52 -20.78
CA SER A 62 -2.09 16.10 -21.16
C SER A 62 -2.89 15.22 -20.18
N ASP A 63 -3.59 14.21 -20.68
CA ASP A 63 -4.32 13.25 -19.84
C ASP A 63 -3.39 12.42 -18.92
N ASN A 64 -2.12 12.27 -19.32
CA ASN A 64 -1.14 11.49 -18.57
C ASN A 64 0.24 12.14 -18.65
N THR A 65 1.02 12.00 -17.59
CA THR A 65 2.41 12.42 -17.54
C THR A 65 3.28 11.46 -18.36
N THR A 66 4.10 11.99 -19.25
CA THR A 66 4.93 11.20 -20.15
C THR A 66 6.09 10.54 -19.39
N ILE A 67 6.19 9.22 -19.43
CA ILE A 67 7.33 8.47 -18.91
C ILE A 67 8.47 8.54 -19.93
N ILE A 68 9.59 9.17 -19.55
CA ILE A 68 10.81 9.27 -20.40
C ILE A 68 11.48 7.90 -20.49
N GLY A 69 11.55 7.19 -19.38
CA GLY A 69 12.16 5.87 -19.31
C GLY A 69 11.99 5.24 -17.94
N ALA A 70 12.15 3.93 -17.89
CA ALA A 70 12.12 3.17 -16.64
C ALA A 70 13.06 1.96 -16.73
N ILE A 71 13.66 1.62 -15.60
CA ILE A 71 14.47 0.41 -15.42
C ILE A 71 13.94 -0.38 -14.23
N LYS A 72 14.01 -1.70 -14.33
CA LYS A 72 13.64 -2.62 -13.26
C LYS A 72 14.62 -3.76 -13.18
N LEU A 73 15.04 -4.09 -11.97
CA LEU A 73 15.93 -5.20 -11.66
C LEU A 73 15.33 -6.01 -10.50
N ILE A 74 15.26 -7.32 -10.65
CA ILE A 74 14.86 -8.24 -9.59
C ILE A 74 15.82 -9.42 -9.62
N GLY A 75 16.30 -9.85 -8.46
CA GLY A 75 17.23 -10.96 -8.38
C GLY A 75 17.35 -11.52 -6.97
N THR A 76 18.18 -12.56 -6.88
CA THR A 76 18.55 -13.21 -5.62
C THR A 76 20.06 -13.37 -5.59
N THR A 77 20.67 -13.00 -4.48
CA THR A 77 22.10 -13.21 -4.25
C THR A 77 22.37 -14.66 -3.85
N ASN A 78 23.64 -15.10 -3.98
CA ASN A 78 24.07 -16.41 -3.51
C ASN A 78 23.88 -16.60 -1.99
N SER A 79 23.83 -15.50 -1.21
CA SER A 79 23.55 -15.51 0.22
C SER A 79 22.05 -15.56 0.56
N GLY A 80 21.19 -15.72 -0.44
CA GLY A 80 19.72 -15.83 -0.27
C GLY A 80 19.02 -14.52 0.07
N ILE A 81 19.61 -13.37 -0.29
CA ILE A 81 18.94 -12.08 -0.22
C ILE A 81 18.23 -11.86 -1.56
N ASN A 82 16.91 -11.71 -1.52
CA ASN A 82 16.13 -11.25 -2.65
C ASN A 82 16.18 -9.72 -2.69
N TYR A 83 16.37 -9.16 -3.88
CA TYR A 83 16.41 -7.72 -4.07
C TYR A 83 15.61 -7.31 -5.29
N GLY A 84 15.06 -6.11 -5.23
CA GLY A 84 14.37 -5.48 -6.35
C GLY A 84 14.64 -3.98 -6.36
N PHE A 85 14.76 -3.45 -7.55
CA PHE A 85 14.93 -2.03 -7.79
C PHE A 85 14.09 -1.61 -8.98
N ILE A 86 13.40 -0.47 -8.85
CA ILE A 86 12.68 0.22 -9.93
C ILE A 86 13.14 1.67 -9.90
N ASN A 87 13.47 2.21 -11.06
CA ASN A 87 13.58 3.65 -11.24
C ASN A 87 12.82 4.03 -12.50
N ALA A 88 12.07 5.12 -12.44
CA ALA A 88 11.35 5.68 -13.56
C ALA A 88 11.45 7.20 -13.53
N MET A 89 11.46 7.83 -14.70
CA MET A 89 11.52 9.28 -14.85
C MET A 89 10.39 9.74 -15.75
N THR A 90 9.67 10.78 -15.33
CA THR A 90 8.63 11.44 -16.11
C THR A 90 9.09 12.81 -16.58
N LYS A 91 8.46 13.29 -17.65
CA LYS A 91 8.68 14.61 -18.22
C LYS A 91 7.89 15.65 -17.45
N GLU A 92 8.37 16.90 -17.46
CA GLU A 92 7.57 18.06 -17.08
C GLU A 92 6.38 18.24 -18.03
N GLU A 93 5.18 18.35 -17.48
CA GLU A 93 3.95 18.62 -18.24
C GLU A 93 3.42 20.02 -17.90
N SER A 94 2.87 20.68 -18.92
CA SER A 94 2.36 22.05 -18.79
C SER A 94 1.05 22.17 -19.56
N GLY A 95 0.20 23.07 -19.11
CA GLY A 95 -1.00 23.52 -19.82
C GLY A 95 -0.93 25.01 -20.19
N ASP A 96 -1.97 25.46 -20.85
CA ASP A 96 -2.21 26.86 -21.19
C ASP A 96 -3.14 27.46 -20.12
N LEU A 97 -2.62 28.41 -19.32
CA LEU A 97 -3.39 29.13 -18.31
C LEU A 97 -3.90 30.46 -18.86
N PHE A 98 -5.20 30.63 -18.84
CA PHE A 98 -5.88 31.86 -19.28
C PHE A 98 -6.30 32.68 -18.04
N ILE A 99 -5.81 33.92 -17.93
CA ILE A 99 -6.23 34.89 -16.94
C ILE A 99 -6.77 36.11 -17.68
N GLY A 100 -8.09 36.21 -17.81
CA GLY A 100 -8.74 37.14 -18.75
C GLY A 100 -8.31 36.84 -20.19
N ASP A 101 -7.82 37.82 -20.91
CA ASP A 101 -7.35 37.65 -22.31
C ASP A 101 -5.87 37.22 -22.41
N ASN A 102 -5.19 37.07 -21.31
CA ASN A 102 -3.76 36.70 -21.28
C ASN A 102 -3.60 35.18 -21.22
N LYS A 103 -2.84 34.64 -22.16
CA LYS A 103 -2.44 33.23 -22.21
C LYS A 103 -0.99 33.07 -21.69
N ASN A 104 -0.79 32.25 -20.69
CA ASN A 104 0.51 31.92 -20.12
C ASN A 104 0.72 30.39 -20.07
N ARG A 105 1.96 29.95 -20.19
CA ARG A 105 2.30 28.55 -19.95
C ARG A 105 2.38 28.31 -18.45
N PHE A 106 1.66 27.29 -17.96
CA PHE A 106 1.64 26.87 -16.57
C PHE A 106 2.14 25.44 -16.44
N VAL A 107 3.11 25.19 -15.57
CA VAL A 107 3.60 23.82 -15.26
C VAL A 107 2.61 23.18 -14.31
N VAL A 108 2.00 22.08 -14.72
CA VAL A 108 1.04 21.30 -13.92
C VAL A 108 1.70 20.12 -13.22
N GLU A 109 2.76 19.58 -13.81
CA GLU A 109 3.53 18.47 -13.24
C GLU A 109 5.03 18.71 -13.47
N PRO A 110 5.88 18.76 -12.43
CA PRO A 110 7.32 18.90 -12.60
C PRO A 110 7.93 17.59 -13.13
N GLN A 111 9.09 17.71 -13.76
CA GLN A 111 9.89 16.52 -14.06
C GLN A 111 10.19 15.76 -12.76
N THR A 112 9.83 14.48 -12.72
CA THR A 112 9.88 13.66 -11.50
C THR A 112 10.64 12.36 -11.72
N SER A 113 11.48 12.01 -10.75
CA SER A 113 12.15 10.72 -10.64
C SER A 113 11.54 9.90 -9.51
N TYR A 114 11.17 8.67 -9.81
CA TYR A 114 10.62 7.70 -8.88
C TYR A 114 11.62 6.57 -8.68
N SER A 115 12.01 6.29 -7.44
CA SER A 115 12.93 5.20 -7.11
C SER A 115 12.31 4.29 -6.05
N VAL A 116 12.44 2.99 -6.26
CA VAL A 116 11.97 1.96 -5.32
C VAL A 116 13.07 0.93 -5.13
N GLY A 117 13.43 0.68 -3.88
CA GLY A 117 14.34 -0.40 -3.50
C GLY A 117 13.68 -1.34 -2.51
N LYS A 118 13.78 -2.66 -2.72
CA LYS A 118 13.33 -3.67 -1.77
C LYS A 118 14.38 -4.74 -1.58
N LEU A 119 14.61 -5.09 -0.31
CA LEU A 119 15.44 -6.22 0.11
C LEU A 119 14.59 -7.15 0.96
N GLU A 120 14.72 -8.44 0.77
CA GLU A 120 14.06 -9.45 1.58
C GLU A 120 15.00 -10.61 1.85
N LYS A 121 15.04 -11.11 3.09
CA LYS A 121 15.84 -12.27 3.47
C LYS A 121 15.02 -13.23 4.32
N SER A 122 15.12 -14.51 4.00
CA SER A 122 14.64 -15.58 4.87
C SER A 122 15.53 -15.70 6.09
N ILE A 123 14.90 -15.80 7.27
CA ILE A 123 15.58 -15.91 8.58
C ILE A 123 14.99 -17.09 9.35
N LEU A 124 15.71 -17.61 10.30
CA LEU A 124 15.30 -18.68 11.24
C LEU A 124 14.86 -19.97 10.54
N ASN A 125 13.96 -19.92 9.58
CA ASN A 125 13.40 -21.08 8.87
C ASN A 125 12.68 -20.65 7.58
N LYS A 126 12.19 -21.61 6.78
CA LYS A 126 11.48 -21.37 5.49
C LYS A 126 10.17 -20.59 5.61
N PHE A 127 9.62 -20.41 6.80
CA PHE A 127 8.37 -19.69 7.04
C PHE A 127 8.59 -18.25 7.50
N SER A 128 9.84 -17.87 7.76
CA SER A 128 10.21 -16.60 8.37
C SER A 128 11.05 -15.76 7.42
N ARG A 129 10.71 -14.51 7.28
CA ARG A 129 11.47 -13.53 6.50
C ARG A 129 11.35 -12.13 7.10
N VAL A 130 12.31 -11.29 6.79
CA VAL A 130 12.30 -9.86 7.04
C VAL A 130 12.51 -9.14 5.71
N GLY A 131 11.88 -8.00 5.55
CA GLY A 131 11.96 -7.14 4.37
C GLY A 131 12.21 -5.70 4.74
N LEU A 132 12.93 -5.00 3.89
CA LEU A 132 13.13 -3.56 3.93
C LEU A 132 12.74 -3.00 2.56
N MET A 133 11.92 -1.96 2.55
CA MET A 133 11.53 -1.26 1.33
C MET A 133 11.70 0.24 1.50
N TYR A 134 12.29 0.88 0.52
CA TYR A 134 12.45 2.32 0.43
C TYR A 134 11.86 2.81 -0.88
N THR A 135 11.07 3.87 -0.81
CA THR A 135 10.55 4.58 -1.98
C THR A 135 10.96 6.04 -1.91
N ASP A 136 11.26 6.64 -3.05
CA ASP A 136 11.66 8.02 -3.18
C ASP A 136 11.02 8.65 -4.42
N VAL A 137 10.50 9.86 -4.24
CA VAL A 137 9.95 10.71 -5.29
C VAL A 137 10.68 12.04 -5.24
N THR A 138 11.52 12.29 -6.21
CA THR A 138 12.28 13.53 -6.33
C THR A 138 11.71 14.36 -7.48
N ARG A 139 11.23 15.57 -7.18
CA ARG A 139 10.65 16.52 -8.14
C ARG A 139 11.60 17.68 -8.41
N LYS A 140 11.69 18.07 -9.65
CA LYS A 140 12.53 19.22 -10.04
C LYS A 140 11.92 20.52 -9.51
N ASN A 141 12.70 21.26 -8.71
CA ASN A 141 12.30 22.54 -8.11
C ASN A 141 11.03 22.47 -7.25
N SER A 142 10.75 21.32 -6.64
CA SER A 142 9.61 21.13 -5.76
C SER A 142 9.93 20.14 -4.63
N THR A 143 9.02 20.03 -3.66
CA THR A 143 9.16 19.10 -2.55
C THR A 143 9.10 17.65 -3.04
N GLY A 144 9.98 16.82 -2.50
CA GLY A 144 9.99 15.39 -2.73
C GLY A 144 9.33 14.64 -1.58
N ALA A 145 9.21 13.32 -1.75
CA ALA A 145 8.67 12.45 -0.71
C ALA A 145 9.49 11.17 -0.63
N ASN A 146 9.69 10.65 0.56
CA ASN A 146 10.29 9.33 0.72
C ASN A 146 9.62 8.53 1.82
N VAL A 147 9.64 7.21 1.66
CA VAL A 147 9.04 6.28 2.61
C VAL A 147 9.99 5.12 2.87
N LEU A 148 10.21 4.82 4.14
CA LEU A 148 10.97 3.66 4.59
C LEU A 148 10.06 2.70 5.34
N GLY A 149 10.00 1.45 4.91
CA GLY A 149 9.20 0.39 5.51
C GLY A 149 10.03 -0.84 5.86
N LEU A 150 9.86 -1.35 7.07
CA LEU A 150 10.38 -2.63 7.51
C LEU A 150 9.20 -3.58 7.74
N ASP A 151 9.24 -4.75 7.13
CA ASP A 151 8.23 -5.78 7.30
C ASP A 151 8.84 -7.10 7.78
N TRP A 152 8.03 -7.90 8.48
CA TRP A 152 8.41 -9.25 8.89
C TRP A 152 7.26 -10.23 8.76
N LYS A 153 7.64 -11.45 8.56
CA LYS A 153 6.79 -12.63 8.72
C LYS A 153 7.61 -13.67 9.46
N ILE A 154 7.14 -14.10 10.62
CA ILE A 154 7.79 -15.11 11.44
C ILE A 154 6.82 -16.26 11.64
N GLY A 155 7.25 -17.47 11.35
CA GLY A 155 6.52 -18.70 11.56
C GLY A 155 7.33 -19.68 12.41
N LEU A 156 6.79 -20.06 13.55
CA LEU A 156 7.38 -21.00 14.50
C LEU A 156 6.48 -22.23 14.67
N ILE A 157 7.01 -23.29 15.28
CA ILE A 157 6.26 -24.53 15.54
C ILE A 157 5.58 -25.04 14.25
N ASN A 158 6.38 -25.22 13.19
CA ASN A 158 5.88 -25.58 11.85
C ASN A 158 4.80 -24.62 11.32
N ASN A 159 5.00 -23.31 11.52
CA ASN A 159 4.08 -22.23 11.12
C ASN A 159 2.73 -22.25 11.86
N ARG A 160 2.64 -22.94 13.00
CA ARG A 160 1.43 -22.88 13.86
C ARG A 160 1.36 -21.60 14.65
N LEU A 161 2.47 -21.18 15.27
CA LEU A 161 2.61 -19.86 15.86
C LEU A 161 3.19 -18.93 14.79
N PHE A 162 2.49 -17.85 14.49
CA PHE A 162 2.93 -16.89 13.48
C PHE A 162 2.80 -15.45 13.96
N SER A 163 3.71 -14.63 13.51
CA SER A 163 3.65 -13.17 13.63
C SER A 163 3.97 -12.54 12.29
N ASN A 164 3.31 -11.47 11.98
CA ASN A 164 3.66 -10.62 10.83
C ASN A 164 3.30 -9.18 11.12
N GLY A 165 4.07 -8.27 10.58
CA GLY A 165 3.83 -6.85 10.78
C GLY A 165 4.64 -6.01 9.81
N GLN A 166 4.45 -4.71 9.95
CA GLN A 166 5.15 -3.69 9.18
C GLN A 166 5.21 -2.42 10.02
N ILE A 167 6.35 -1.74 9.97
CA ILE A 167 6.57 -0.40 10.53
C ILE A 167 7.01 0.46 9.35
N VAL A 168 6.45 1.63 9.22
CA VAL A 168 6.71 2.53 8.09
C VAL A 168 6.83 3.95 8.60
N ARG A 169 7.79 4.68 8.06
CA ARG A 169 7.92 6.12 8.20
C ARG A 169 7.82 6.78 6.84
N SER A 170 6.95 7.76 6.71
CA SER A 170 6.86 8.66 5.57
C SER A 170 7.46 10.02 5.91
N ASN A 171 8.11 10.64 4.93
CA ASN A 171 8.59 12.01 4.99
C ASN A 171 8.14 12.68 3.70
N THR A 172 7.21 13.60 3.85
CA THR A 172 6.72 14.51 2.83
C THR A 172 7.01 15.93 3.31
N ASP A 173 6.03 16.82 3.36
CA ASP A 173 6.17 18.11 4.04
C ASP A 173 6.32 17.94 5.57
N GLU A 174 5.70 16.91 6.12
CA GLU A 174 5.83 16.47 7.51
C GLU A 174 6.22 14.99 7.56
N SER A 175 6.67 14.52 8.71
CA SER A 175 6.97 13.11 8.93
C SER A 175 5.85 12.43 9.68
N GLY A 176 5.42 11.27 9.21
CA GLY A 176 4.41 10.44 9.86
C GLY A 176 4.82 8.98 9.97
N ASP A 177 4.29 8.31 10.96
CA ASP A 177 4.59 6.91 11.25
C ASP A 177 3.35 6.04 11.13
N ALA A 178 3.57 4.78 10.73
CA ALA A 178 2.53 3.77 10.69
C ALA A 178 3.06 2.43 11.14
N PHE A 179 2.22 1.66 11.83
CA PHE A 179 2.55 0.27 12.11
C PHE A 179 1.34 -0.64 11.98
N ARG A 180 1.62 -1.90 11.69
CA ARG A 180 0.65 -3.00 11.74
C ARG A 180 1.31 -4.21 12.35
N PHE A 181 0.57 -4.89 13.21
CA PHE A 181 1.01 -6.09 13.89
C PHE A 181 -0.10 -7.14 13.86
N ASN A 182 0.29 -8.38 13.66
CA ASN A 182 -0.61 -9.52 13.74
C ASN A 182 0.17 -10.70 14.36
N VAL A 183 -0.43 -11.37 15.32
CA VAL A 183 0.09 -12.60 15.91
C VAL A 183 -1.05 -13.60 16.04
N GLY A 184 -0.76 -14.86 15.86
CA GLY A 184 -1.77 -15.88 16.00
C GLY A 184 -1.18 -17.26 16.17
N TYR A 185 -2.01 -18.14 16.67
CA TYR A 185 -1.74 -19.57 16.76
C TYR A 185 -2.82 -20.33 16.03
N LYS A 186 -2.41 -21.26 15.18
CA LYS A 186 -3.30 -22.13 14.43
C LYS A 186 -2.94 -23.60 14.70
N ASN A 187 -3.78 -24.25 15.45
CA ASN A 187 -3.74 -25.70 15.51
C ASN A 187 -4.24 -26.26 14.18
N ALA A 188 -3.55 -27.25 13.64
CA ALA A 188 -3.90 -27.83 12.36
C ALA A 188 -5.32 -28.43 12.32
N THR A 189 -5.84 -28.89 13.44
CA THR A 189 -7.03 -29.73 13.51
C THR A 189 -8.26 -29.05 14.06
N TRP A 190 -8.18 -28.26 15.13
CA TRP A 190 -9.40 -27.92 15.85
C TRP A 190 -9.55 -26.47 16.32
N TRP A 191 -8.51 -25.63 16.47
CA TRP A 191 -8.67 -24.26 16.89
C TRP A 191 -7.65 -23.30 16.28
N GLU A 192 -8.03 -22.02 16.20
CA GLU A 192 -7.19 -20.90 15.75
C GLU A 192 -7.50 -19.69 16.61
N SER A 193 -6.48 -18.95 16.99
CA SER A 193 -6.63 -17.62 17.58
C SER A 193 -5.73 -16.63 16.87
N ARG A 194 -6.19 -15.40 16.78
CA ARG A 194 -5.47 -14.31 16.14
C ARG A 194 -5.74 -13.01 16.86
N PHE A 195 -4.69 -12.22 17.02
CA PHE A 195 -4.76 -10.85 17.51
C PHE A 195 -4.09 -9.93 16.50
N TRP A 196 -4.65 -8.76 16.28
CA TRP A 196 -4.07 -7.73 15.41
C TRP A 196 -4.29 -6.37 15.99
N LEU A 197 -3.35 -5.48 15.71
CA LEU A 197 -3.44 -4.06 16.00
C LEU A 197 -2.65 -3.26 14.97
N GLY A 198 -2.97 -1.98 14.84
CA GLY A 198 -2.25 -1.07 13.98
C GLY A 198 -2.68 0.37 14.23
N SER A 199 -1.84 1.28 13.79
CA SER A 199 -2.08 2.71 13.85
C SER A 199 -1.45 3.40 12.65
N TYR A 200 -2.11 4.41 12.15
CA TYR A 200 -1.61 5.40 11.21
C TYR A 200 -1.69 6.76 11.88
N ASP A 201 -0.57 7.45 11.94
CA ASP A 201 -0.44 8.84 12.37
C ASP A 201 -1.22 9.76 11.41
N ASP A 202 -1.68 10.93 11.88
CA ASP A 202 -2.36 11.95 11.06
C ASP A 202 -1.46 12.54 9.96
N LYS A 203 -0.14 12.55 10.19
CA LYS A 203 0.88 13.01 9.24
C LYS A 203 1.40 11.91 8.32
N PHE A 204 0.96 10.68 8.54
CA PHE A 204 1.40 9.56 7.71
C PHE A 204 0.80 9.67 6.31
N ASP A 205 1.65 9.90 5.32
CA ASP A 205 1.28 9.96 3.92
C ASP A 205 2.30 9.22 3.04
N ILE A 206 1.79 8.35 2.19
CA ILE A 206 2.56 7.56 1.22
C ILE A 206 2.05 7.75 -0.21
N ASN A 207 1.09 8.67 -0.43
CA ASN A 207 0.34 8.75 -1.69
C ASN A 207 1.15 9.29 -2.87
N ASP A 208 2.34 9.83 -2.65
CA ASP A 208 3.24 10.22 -3.75
C ASP A 208 3.64 9.04 -4.65
N LEU A 209 3.84 7.85 -4.08
CA LEU A 209 4.16 6.64 -4.82
C LEU A 209 3.40 5.40 -4.33
N GLY A 210 2.84 5.44 -3.14
CA GLY A 210 2.02 4.39 -2.54
C GLY A 210 0.52 4.62 -2.75
N TYR A 211 -0.27 3.90 -1.95
CA TYR A 211 -1.72 4.06 -1.90
C TYR A 211 -2.23 3.91 -0.48
N LEU A 212 -2.75 5.00 0.08
CA LEU A 212 -3.37 5.08 1.39
C LEU A 212 -4.76 5.72 1.25
N ARG A 213 -5.80 5.00 1.63
CA ARG A 213 -7.17 5.54 1.60
C ARG A 213 -7.42 6.55 2.71
N ARG A 214 -6.86 6.30 3.88
CA ARG A 214 -7.06 7.12 5.08
C ARG A 214 -5.89 6.92 6.03
N ASN A 215 -5.36 7.99 6.55
CA ASN A 215 -4.50 8.05 7.73
C ASN A 215 -5.35 8.27 8.99
N ASP A 216 -4.74 8.69 10.10
CA ASP A 216 -5.45 9.13 11.30
C ASP A 216 -6.38 8.06 11.85
N MET A 217 -5.86 6.85 12.10
CA MET A 217 -6.67 5.81 12.71
C MET A 217 -5.84 4.76 13.46
N THR A 218 -6.45 4.27 14.54
CA THR A 218 -5.95 3.11 15.28
C THR A 218 -7.02 2.01 15.26
N TRP A 219 -6.59 0.77 15.13
CA TRP A 219 -7.50 -0.37 15.18
C TRP A 219 -6.87 -1.54 15.93
N SER A 220 -7.72 -2.31 16.56
CA SER A 220 -7.34 -3.59 17.16
C SER A 220 -8.45 -4.62 16.98
N GLY A 221 -8.09 -5.86 17.05
CA GLY A 221 -9.09 -6.92 17.04
C GLY A 221 -8.52 -8.26 17.44
N MET A 222 -9.42 -9.17 17.71
CA MET A 222 -9.12 -10.56 18.00
C MET A 222 -10.12 -11.49 17.34
N MET A 223 -9.66 -12.69 17.05
CA MET A 223 -10.49 -13.77 16.53
C MET A 223 -10.14 -15.07 17.25
N PHE A 224 -11.17 -15.80 17.61
CA PHE A 224 -11.06 -17.17 18.09
C PHE A 224 -12.00 -18.06 17.29
N LYS A 225 -11.45 -19.15 16.76
CA LYS A 225 -12.19 -20.11 15.95
C LYS A 225 -11.97 -21.53 16.47
N ILE A 226 -13.04 -22.27 16.69
CA ILE A 226 -13.01 -23.70 16.91
C ILE A 226 -13.65 -24.36 15.71
N ARG A 227 -13.09 -25.48 15.27
CA ARG A 227 -13.64 -26.28 14.17
C ARG A 227 -13.48 -27.76 14.46
N ARG A 228 -14.43 -28.51 14.05
CA ARG A 228 -14.41 -29.96 13.99
C ARG A 228 -14.55 -30.41 12.54
N LEU A 229 -13.59 -31.19 12.08
CA LEU A 229 -13.54 -31.68 10.70
C LEU A 229 -14.13 -33.10 10.57
N GLU A 230 -14.36 -33.77 11.71
CA GLU A 230 -14.93 -35.10 11.74
C GLU A 230 -16.47 -35.03 11.80
N PRO A 231 -17.17 -35.91 11.06
CA PRO A 231 -18.63 -35.98 11.09
C PRO A 231 -19.20 -36.24 12.48
N ILE A 232 -20.31 -35.59 12.82
CA ILE A 232 -21.14 -35.90 14.00
C ILE A 232 -22.58 -36.04 13.54
N GLY A 233 -23.13 -37.23 13.63
CA GLY A 233 -24.50 -37.50 13.16
C GLY A 233 -24.65 -37.12 11.70
N TYR A 234 -25.52 -36.17 11.40
CA TYR A 234 -25.79 -35.68 10.04
C TYR A 234 -24.87 -34.54 9.60
N LEU A 235 -24.02 -33.98 10.49
CA LEU A 235 -23.10 -32.89 10.20
C LEU A 235 -21.77 -33.46 9.72
N LEU A 236 -21.34 -33.08 8.54
CA LEU A 236 -20.04 -33.46 7.96
C LEU A 236 -18.87 -32.72 8.64
N GLY A 237 -19.12 -31.59 9.31
CA GLY A 237 -18.20 -30.79 10.08
C GLY A 237 -18.94 -29.66 10.76
N SER A 238 -18.26 -28.96 11.65
CA SER A 238 -18.81 -27.77 12.31
C SER A 238 -17.70 -26.77 12.64
N SER A 239 -18.01 -25.51 12.62
CA SER A 239 -17.12 -24.47 13.15
C SER A 239 -17.90 -23.38 13.87
N PHE A 240 -17.23 -22.79 14.85
CA PHE A 240 -17.68 -21.58 15.57
C PHE A 240 -16.55 -20.59 15.56
N GLU A 241 -16.86 -19.36 15.15
CA GLU A 241 -15.89 -18.25 15.13
C GLU A 241 -16.50 -17.04 15.85
N ILE A 242 -15.74 -16.43 16.73
CA ILE A 242 -16.02 -15.15 17.34
C ILE A 242 -14.92 -14.18 16.95
N LYS A 243 -15.29 -12.99 16.49
CA LYS A 243 -14.38 -11.94 16.07
C LYS A 243 -14.83 -10.61 16.66
N LEU A 244 -13.87 -9.88 17.21
CA LEU A 244 -14.04 -8.54 17.75
C LEU A 244 -13.14 -7.60 16.96
N ASN A 245 -13.68 -6.49 16.50
CA ASN A 245 -12.92 -5.40 15.87
C ASN A 245 -13.31 -4.08 16.51
N LYS A 246 -12.31 -3.25 16.76
CA LYS A 246 -12.52 -1.86 17.15
C LYS A 246 -11.60 -0.96 16.33
N LYS A 247 -12.12 0.20 15.95
CA LYS A 247 -11.39 1.22 15.20
C LYS A 247 -11.71 2.61 15.74
N TRP A 248 -10.67 3.39 15.94
CA TRP A 248 -10.75 4.76 16.42
C TRP A 248 -10.04 5.71 15.46
N GLY A 249 -10.53 6.94 15.35
CA GLY A 249 -9.76 8.08 14.84
C GLY A 249 -8.78 8.61 15.90
N ILE A 250 -7.88 9.52 15.52
CA ILE A 250 -6.89 10.13 16.43
C ILE A 250 -7.56 10.87 17.59
N ASP A 251 -8.71 11.49 17.36
CA ASP A 251 -9.48 12.17 18.42
C ASP A 251 -10.23 11.19 19.34
N ASP A 252 -9.81 9.93 19.44
CA ASP A 252 -10.46 8.86 20.19
C ASP A 252 -11.93 8.61 19.79
N ILE A 253 -12.35 9.11 18.64
CA ILE A 253 -13.69 8.89 18.10
C ILE A 253 -13.80 7.44 17.63
N LEU A 254 -14.71 6.70 18.24
CA LEU A 254 -15.01 5.32 17.84
C LEU A 254 -15.67 5.31 16.45
N ILE A 255 -14.95 4.75 15.45
CA ILE A 255 -15.39 4.67 14.06
C ILE A 255 -16.11 3.35 13.80
N GLU A 256 -15.63 2.26 14.44
CA GLU A 256 -16.17 0.92 14.23
C GLU A 256 -16.07 0.12 15.52
N ASP A 257 -17.15 -0.53 15.92
CA ASP A 257 -17.21 -1.53 16.99
C ASP A 257 -18.02 -2.72 16.46
N GLU A 258 -17.35 -3.81 16.17
CA GLU A 258 -17.94 -4.99 15.54
C GLU A 258 -17.73 -6.21 16.42
N LEU A 259 -18.82 -6.91 16.72
CA LEU A 259 -18.83 -8.28 17.23
C LEU A 259 -19.47 -9.18 16.17
N SER A 260 -18.71 -10.10 15.61
CA SER A 260 -19.19 -11.10 14.65
C SER A 260 -19.15 -12.48 15.27
N ILE A 261 -20.22 -13.24 15.11
CA ILE A 261 -20.32 -14.65 15.52
C ILE A 261 -20.79 -15.44 14.30
N GLU A 262 -19.98 -16.39 13.88
CA GLU A 262 -20.26 -17.24 12.72
C GLU A 262 -20.26 -18.72 13.10
N THR A 263 -21.23 -19.46 12.57
CA THR A 263 -21.36 -20.91 12.74
C THR A 263 -21.61 -21.58 11.38
N TRP A 264 -20.99 -22.73 11.18
CA TRP A 264 -21.10 -23.51 9.93
C TRP A 264 -21.44 -24.96 10.26
#